data_59fe56aa6ef86a675c7ed882226a6b93
#
_entry.id   59fe56aa6ef86a675c7ed882226a6b93
#
_cell.length_a   1.000
_cell.length_b   1.000
_cell.length_c   1.000
_cell.angle_alpha   90.00
_cell.angle_beta   90.00
_cell.angle_gamma   90.00
#
_symmetry.space_group_name_H-M   'P 1'
#
loop_
_entity.id
_entity.type
_entity.pdbx_description
1 polymer ?
#
loop_
_entity_poly.entity_id
_entity_poly.type
_entity_poly.pdbx_seq_one_letter_code
_entity_poly.pdbx_strand_id
1 'polypeptide(L)'
;DGELDEAPKNIKVFPQEHLDWPYITLKRFEIINKARKIIDDHDWFIFIDGDALVVDRIEEKDFFTDKPLFGVHHPCHYLKMHPHTSYPGAFEITENCNAAIDLDKYQPKVYYQGCFWGGKTPDVLKMIDELQYRIEDDLKRNVIALWHDESHLNKYFIENPDLVHTYGPEYAYPELFKDQCTFEPKIIHLAKDNS
;
A
#
# COMPACT_ATOMS: atom_id res chain seq x y z
N ASP A 1 0.30 -11.23 -17.11
CA ASP A 1 -1.07 -11.76 -17.19
C ASP A 1 -0.99 -13.17 -17.75
N GLY A 2 -0.80 -14.17 -16.91
CA GLY A 2 -0.76 -15.59 -17.27
C GLY A 2 -1.92 -16.33 -16.60
N GLU A 3 -2.47 -17.34 -17.27
CA GLU A 3 -3.32 -18.32 -16.60
C GLU A 3 -2.43 -19.19 -15.71
N LEU A 4 -2.83 -19.39 -14.46
CA LEU A 4 -2.24 -20.37 -13.59
C LEU A 4 -2.77 -21.74 -14.02
N ASP A 5 -1.95 -22.55 -14.67
CA ASP A 5 -2.34 -23.90 -15.18
C ASP A 5 -2.85 -24.81 -14.05
N GLU A 6 -2.29 -24.70 -12.83
CA GLU A 6 -2.79 -25.34 -11.62
C GLU A 6 -2.46 -24.46 -10.39
N ALA A 7 -3.45 -23.77 -9.85
CA ALA A 7 -3.27 -23.07 -8.57
C ALA A 7 -3.19 -24.08 -7.41
N PRO A 8 -2.23 -23.94 -6.47
CA PRO A 8 -2.23 -24.70 -5.23
C PRO A 8 -3.59 -24.60 -4.51
N LYS A 9 -3.98 -25.66 -3.76
CA LYS A 9 -5.30 -25.75 -3.12
C LYS A 9 -5.65 -24.61 -2.18
N ASN A 10 -4.63 -23.93 -1.66
CA ASN A 10 -4.75 -22.77 -0.76
C ASN A 10 -4.72 -21.43 -1.50
N ILE A 11 -4.64 -21.44 -2.84
CA ILE A 11 -4.72 -20.22 -3.66
C ILE A 11 -6.10 -20.11 -4.27
N LYS A 12 -6.70 -18.92 -4.16
CA LYS A 12 -7.93 -18.56 -4.84
C LYS A 12 -7.64 -17.43 -5.82
N VAL A 13 -7.96 -17.66 -7.09
CA VAL A 13 -7.79 -16.69 -8.17
C VAL A 13 -9.10 -15.94 -8.35
N PHE A 14 -9.03 -14.60 -8.31
CA PHE A 14 -10.15 -13.73 -8.61
C PHE A 14 -9.89 -13.03 -9.93
N PRO A 15 -10.69 -13.29 -10.97
CA PRO A 15 -10.55 -12.58 -12.23
C PRO A 15 -10.89 -11.10 -12.03
N GLN A 16 -10.02 -10.24 -12.54
CA GLN A 16 -10.22 -8.80 -12.57
C GLN A 16 -10.13 -8.34 -14.01
N GLU A 17 -11.16 -7.62 -14.49
CA GLU A 17 -11.11 -6.98 -15.79
C GLU A 17 -9.97 -5.95 -15.83
N HIS A 18 -9.33 -5.82 -16.97
CA HIS A 18 -8.29 -4.82 -17.17
C HIS A 18 -8.86 -3.42 -16.92
N LEU A 19 -8.13 -2.64 -16.15
CA LEU A 19 -8.40 -1.22 -15.94
C LEU A 19 -7.17 -0.43 -16.38
N ASP A 20 -7.41 0.60 -17.18
CA ASP A 20 -6.34 1.50 -17.60
C ASP A 20 -5.73 2.24 -16.40
N TRP A 21 -4.48 2.64 -16.55
CA TRP A 21 -3.82 3.53 -15.60
C TRP A 21 -4.53 4.89 -15.54
N PRO A 22 -4.78 5.49 -14.37
CA PRO A 22 -4.37 5.02 -13.03
C PRO A 22 -5.42 4.16 -12.29
N TYR A 23 -6.52 3.79 -12.95
CA TYR A 23 -7.68 3.19 -12.29
C TYR A 23 -7.40 1.82 -11.69
N ILE A 24 -6.44 1.06 -12.21
CA ILE A 24 -6.07 -0.25 -11.66
C ILE A 24 -5.51 -0.14 -10.22
N THR A 25 -4.75 0.92 -9.92
CA THR A 25 -4.27 1.19 -8.57
C THR A 25 -5.32 1.92 -7.74
N LEU A 26 -5.94 2.95 -8.32
CA LEU A 26 -6.91 3.80 -7.64
C LEU A 26 -8.12 3.01 -7.12
N LYS A 27 -8.55 1.96 -7.84
CA LYS A 27 -9.66 1.09 -7.44
C LYS A 27 -9.24 -0.15 -6.64
N ARG A 28 -8.01 -0.20 -6.15
CA ARG A 28 -7.46 -1.33 -5.39
C ARG A 28 -8.39 -1.76 -4.25
N PHE A 29 -8.89 -0.83 -3.45
CA PHE A 29 -9.76 -1.13 -2.31
C PHE A 29 -11.13 -1.68 -2.74
N GLU A 30 -11.70 -1.18 -3.83
CA GLU A 30 -12.90 -1.74 -4.46
C GLU A 30 -12.66 -3.18 -4.94
N ILE A 31 -11.51 -3.43 -5.56
CA ILE A 31 -11.13 -4.76 -6.06
C ILE A 31 -10.96 -5.75 -4.90
N ILE A 32 -10.27 -5.36 -3.84
CA ILE A 32 -10.10 -6.19 -2.64
C ILE A 32 -11.45 -6.51 -1.99
N ASN A 33 -12.37 -5.54 -1.93
CA ASN A 33 -13.70 -5.74 -1.38
C ASN A 33 -14.54 -6.80 -2.12
N LYS A 34 -14.24 -7.12 -3.38
CA LYS A 34 -14.88 -8.25 -4.09
C LYS A 34 -14.57 -9.60 -3.43
N ALA A 35 -13.42 -9.72 -2.75
CA ALA A 35 -13.01 -10.91 -2.01
C ALA A 35 -13.40 -10.88 -0.52
N ARG A 36 -14.10 -9.84 -0.05
CA ARG A 36 -14.42 -9.58 1.37
C ARG A 36 -14.88 -10.80 2.15
N LYS A 37 -15.80 -11.60 1.59
CA LYS A 37 -16.33 -12.79 2.27
C LYS A 37 -15.27 -13.83 2.63
N ILE A 38 -14.20 -13.91 1.84
CA ILE A 38 -13.10 -14.83 2.10
C ILE A 38 -12.12 -14.20 3.07
N ILE A 39 -11.85 -12.89 2.93
CA ILE A 39 -10.98 -12.14 3.82
C ILE A 39 -11.52 -12.17 5.25
N ASP A 40 -12.83 -12.01 5.43
CA ASP A 40 -13.52 -11.97 6.72
C ASP A 40 -13.43 -13.29 7.51
N ASP A 41 -13.15 -14.41 6.83
CA ASP A 41 -12.93 -15.72 7.44
C ASP A 41 -11.54 -15.89 8.08
N HIS A 42 -10.65 -14.89 7.98
CA HIS A 42 -9.28 -14.92 8.46
C HIS A 42 -9.01 -13.84 9.52
N ASP A 43 -8.13 -14.13 10.48
CA ASP A 43 -7.79 -13.19 11.56
C ASP A 43 -6.91 -12.02 11.07
N TRP A 44 -6.12 -12.26 10.03
CA TRP A 44 -5.17 -11.29 9.47
C TRP A 44 -5.29 -11.20 7.96
N PHE A 45 -5.14 -9.99 7.45
CA PHE A 45 -5.03 -9.70 6.03
C PHE A 45 -3.71 -8.98 5.74
N ILE A 46 -3.02 -9.43 4.71
CA ILE A 46 -1.79 -8.81 4.21
C ILE A 46 -1.94 -8.58 2.71
N PHE A 47 -1.79 -7.34 2.29
CA PHE A 47 -1.70 -6.96 0.89
C PHE A 47 -0.23 -6.93 0.47
N ILE A 48 0.06 -7.49 -0.69
CA ILE A 48 1.37 -7.45 -1.35
C ILE A 48 1.17 -7.33 -2.86
N ASP A 49 1.95 -6.46 -3.52
CA ASP A 49 1.93 -6.34 -4.98
C ASP A 49 2.48 -7.61 -5.64
N GLY A 50 1.97 -7.94 -6.85
CA GLY A 50 2.32 -9.17 -7.56
C GLY A 50 3.75 -9.20 -8.12
N ASP A 51 4.47 -8.07 -8.11
CA ASP A 51 5.87 -7.94 -8.49
C ASP A 51 6.83 -7.99 -7.27
N ALA A 52 6.35 -8.47 -6.13
CA ALA A 52 7.14 -8.65 -4.93
C ALA A 52 7.79 -10.03 -4.87
N LEU A 53 9.06 -10.07 -4.47
CA LEU A 53 9.85 -11.28 -4.26
C LEU A 53 10.34 -11.33 -2.80
N VAL A 54 9.90 -12.33 -2.05
CA VAL A 54 10.40 -12.59 -0.70
C VAL A 54 11.79 -13.24 -0.80
N VAL A 55 12.81 -12.59 -0.27
CA VAL A 55 14.23 -13.00 -0.40
C VAL A 55 14.87 -13.40 0.92
N ASP A 56 14.24 -13.08 2.05
CA ASP A 56 14.68 -13.52 3.37
C ASP A 56 13.50 -14.09 4.15
N ARG A 57 13.81 -14.84 5.20
CA ARG A 57 12.80 -15.47 6.04
C ARG A 57 12.00 -14.40 6.77
N ILE A 58 10.69 -14.51 6.64
CA ILE A 58 9.71 -13.71 7.36
C ILE A 58 9.05 -14.62 8.42
N GLU A 59 9.10 -14.23 9.68
CA GLU A 59 8.51 -14.98 10.78
C GLU A 59 7.21 -14.32 11.24
N GLU A 60 6.31 -15.08 11.87
CA GLU A 60 5.05 -14.54 12.42
C GLU A 60 5.26 -13.31 13.30
N LYS A 61 6.28 -13.32 14.16
CA LYS A 61 6.64 -12.18 15.02
C LYS A 61 6.98 -10.92 14.26
N ASP A 62 7.34 -11.04 12.96
CA ASP A 62 7.66 -9.90 12.10
C ASP A 62 6.39 -9.19 11.63
N PHE A 63 5.20 -9.85 11.67
CA PHE A 63 3.94 -9.26 11.20
C PHE A 63 2.89 -9.06 12.29
N PHE A 64 2.87 -9.92 13.30
CA PHE A 64 1.87 -9.85 14.36
C PHE A 64 2.35 -8.89 15.46
N THR A 65 2.01 -7.63 15.27
CA THR A 65 2.32 -6.57 16.24
C THR A 65 1.17 -6.38 17.22
N ASP A 66 1.41 -5.60 18.26
CA ASP A 66 0.39 -5.15 19.21
C ASP A 66 -0.60 -4.16 18.59
N LYS A 67 -0.21 -3.52 17.47
CA LYS A 67 -1.08 -2.59 16.73
C LYS A 67 -1.95 -3.32 15.71
N PRO A 68 -3.19 -2.83 15.48
CA PRO A 68 -4.13 -3.50 14.59
C PRO A 68 -3.75 -3.44 13.11
N LEU A 69 -2.99 -2.44 12.70
CA LEU A 69 -2.57 -2.22 11.31
C LEU A 69 -1.05 -2.11 11.21
N PHE A 70 -0.52 -2.36 10.04
CA PHE A 70 0.86 -2.04 9.70
C PHE A 70 0.99 -1.43 8.30
N GLY A 71 2.04 -0.65 8.11
CA GLY A 71 2.50 -0.15 6.82
C GLY A 71 4.02 -0.12 6.77
N VAL A 72 4.57 0.01 5.58
CA VAL A 72 6.02 0.03 5.34
C VAL A 72 6.48 1.43 4.98
N HIS A 73 7.57 1.88 5.59
CA HIS A 73 8.19 3.16 5.27
C HIS A 73 8.71 3.12 3.83
N HIS A 74 8.23 4.04 3.00
CA HIS A 74 8.63 4.12 1.59
C HIS A 74 10.16 4.35 1.46
N PRO A 75 10.89 3.48 0.73
CA PRO A 75 12.36 3.53 0.69
C PRO A 75 12.91 4.88 0.21
N CYS A 76 12.34 5.49 -0.81
CA CYS A 76 12.81 6.79 -1.30
C CYS A 76 12.65 7.90 -0.25
N HIS A 77 11.57 7.87 0.52
CA HIS A 77 11.35 8.82 1.60
C HIS A 77 12.31 8.55 2.77
N TYR A 78 12.51 7.27 3.13
CA TYR A 78 13.47 6.85 4.15
C TYR A 78 14.91 7.29 3.82
N LEU A 79 15.34 7.07 2.58
CA LEU A 79 16.66 7.43 2.08
C LEU A 79 16.81 8.94 1.76
N LYS A 80 15.71 9.70 1.87
CA LYS A 80 15.67 11.14 1.52
C LYS A 80 16.14 11.42 0.08
N MET A 81 15.87 10.48 -0.83
CA MET A 81 16.33 10.56 -2.21
C MET A 81 15.59 11.63 -3.02
N HIS A 82 14.34 11.88 -2.66
CA HIS A 82 13.45 12.80 -3.40
C HIS A 82 12.65 13.66 -2.43
N PRO A 83 13.14 14.87 -2.10
CA PRO A 83 12.41 15.80 -1.24
C PRO A 83 11.27 16.56 -1.95
N HIS A 84 11.05 16.31 -3.25
CA HIS A 84 10.09 17.08 -4.05
C HIS A 84 8.72 16.41 -4.13
N THR A 85 7.69 17.22 -4.20
CA THR A 85 6.27 16.83 -4.30
C THR A 85 5.93 16.05 -5.58
N SER A 86 6.80 16.04 -6.58
CA SER A 86 6.62 15.33 -7.86
C SER A 86 7.18 13.90 -7.89
N TYR A 87 7.73 13.39 -6.79
CA TYR A 87 8.34 12.06 -6.71
C TYR A 87 7.57 11.13 -5.79
N PRO A 88 7.71 9.77 -5.96
CA PRO A 88 7.18 8.81 -5.01
C PRO A 88 7.60 9.15 -3.57
N GLY A 89 6.66 9.10 -2.65
CA GLY A 89 6.88 9.52 -1.28
C GLY A 89 6.54 10.98 -1.00
N ALA A 90 5.88 11.68 -1.92
CA ALA A 90 5.33 13.02 -1.69
C ALA A 90 3.90 12.95 -1.16
N PHE A 91 3.60 13.74 -0.13
CA PHE A 91 2.25 13.82 0.42
C PHE A 91 1.29 14.58 -0.49
N GLU A 92 0.05 14.10 -0.59
CA GLU A 92 -1.03 14.83 -1.21
C GLU A 92 -1.41 16.04 -0.36
N ILE A 93 -1.44 17.23 -0.95
CA ILE A 93 -1.77 18.48 -0.27
C ILE A 93 -2.84 19.30 -1.01
N THR A 94 -3.40 18.77 -2.08
CA THR A 94 -4.43 19.46 -2.87
C THR A 94 -5.72 19.59 -2.08
N GLU A 95 -6.12 20.80 -1.77
CA GLU A 95 -7.21 21.13 -0.82
C GLU A 95 -8.53 20.39 -1.08
N ASN A 96 -8.86 20.15 -2.35
CA ASN A 96 -10.12 19.49 -2.74
C ASN A 96 -10.02 17.95 -2.82
N CYS A 97 -8.88 17.36 -2.49
CA CYS A 97 -8.66 15.92 -2.51
C CYS A 97 -8.90 15.31 -1.13
N ASN A 98 -9.67 14.23 -1.08
CA ASN A 98 -9.91 13.50 0.18
C ASN A 98 -8.63 12.84 0.74
N ALA A 99 -7.56 12.75 -0.04
CA ALA A 99 -6.25 12.30 0.42
C ALA A 99 -5.36 13.45 0.94
N ALA A 100 -5.80 14.72 0.87
CA ALA A 100 -4.98 15.85 1.28
C ALA A 100 -4.63 15.81 2.78
N ILE A 101 -3.35 16.03 3.07
CA ILE A 101 -2.78 16.03 4.43
C ILE A 101 -2.44 17.45 4.81
N ASP A 102 -2.92 17.88 5.97
CA ASP A 102 -2.48 19.12 6.60
C ASP A 102 -1.10 18.89 7.25
N LEU A 103 -0.05 19.32 6.55
CA LEU A 103 1.33 19.11 6.99
C LEU A 103 1.68 19.91 8.24
N ASP A 104 1.04 21.06 8.47
CA ASP A 104 1.26 21.89 9.66
C ASP A 104 0.67 21.21 10.90
N LYS A 105 -0.48 20.57 10.74
CA LYS A 105 -1.17 19.86 11.82
C LYS A 105 -0.49 18.55 12.17
N TYR A 106 -0.18 17.72 11.16
CA TYR A 106 0.26 16.33 11.39
C TYR A 106 1.77 16.17 11.43
N GLN A 107 2.55 17.01 10.72
CA GLN A 107 4.01 16.96 10.63
C GLN A 107 4.53 15.53 10.40
N PRO A 108 4.06 14.83 9.35
CA PRO A 108 4.33 13.40 9.17
C PRO A 108 5.82 13.15 8.95
N LYS A 109 6.36 12.14 9.66
CA LYS A 109 7.76 11.73 9.54
C LYS A 109 7.96 10.50 8.66
N VAL A 110 6.87 9.82 8.33
CA VAL A 110 6.86 8.59 7.56
C VAL A 110 5.91 8.79 6.38
N TYR A 111 6.38 8.40 5.21
CA TYR A 111 5.55 8.17 4.05
C TYR A 111 5.47 6.67 3.81
N TYR A 112 4.27 6.13 3.68
CA TYR A 112 4.04 4.69 3.58
C TYR A 112 3.95 4.24 2.11
N GLN A 113 4.61 3.13 1.82
CA GLN A 113 4.55 2.48 0.51
C GLN A 113 3.22 1.75 0.33
N GLY A 114 2.58 1.92 -0.82
CA GLY A 114 1.29 1.28 -1.15
C GLY A 114 1.39 -0.21 -1.52
N CYS A 115 2.59 -0.75 -1.68
CA CYS A 115 2.82 -2.11 -2.19
C CYS A 115 2.75 -3.21 -1.11
N PHE A 116 2.86 -2.86 0.18
CA PHE A 116 2.86 -3.82 1.28
C PHE A 116 2.29 -3.20 2.56
N TRP A 117 1.16 -3.69 2.99
CA TRP A 117 0.44 -3.24 4.18
C TRP A 117 -0.57 -4.29 4.64
N GLY A 118 -1.08 -4.17 5.85
CA GLY A 118 -2.06 -5.12 6.36
C GLY A 118 -2.38 -4.92 7.83
N GLY A 119 -2.84 -5.99 8.47
CA GLY A 119 -3.19 -6.00 9.88
C GLY A 119 -4.28 -7.00 10.25
N LYS A 120 -4.92 -6.77 11.40
CA LYS A 120 -6.08 -7.54 11.84
C LYS A 120 -7.24 -7.31 10.88
N THR A 121 -7.84 -8.37 10.41
CA THR A 121 -8.88 -8.32 9.37
C THR A 121 -10.00 -7.31 9.65
N PRO A 122 -10.60 -7.23 10.84
CA PRO A 122 -11.67 -6.25 11.08
C PRO A 122 -11.22 -4.79 10.90
N ASP A 123 -9.99 -4.47 11.34
CA ASP A 123 -9.43 -3.13 11.22
C ASP A 123 -9.05 -2.79 9.78
N VAL A 124 -8.48 -3.77 9.05
CA VAL A 124 -8.16 -3.64 7.63
C VAL A 124 -9.43 -3.44 6.81
N LEU A 125 -10.49 -4.21 7.03
CA LEU A 125 -11.75 -4.07 6.30
C LEU A 125 -12.41 -2.71 6.56
N LYS A 126 -12.35 -2.21 7.80
CA LYS A 126 -12.81 -0.86 8.13
C LYS A 126 -12.00 0.22 7.38
N MET A 127 -10.69 0.07 7.33
CA MET A 127 -9.80 0.96 6.56
C MET A 127 -10.15 0.93 5.08
N ILE A 128 -10.30 -0.25 4.48
CA ILE A 128 -10.63 -0.44 3.06
C ILE A 128 -11.97 0.24 2.73
N ASP A 129 -12.99 0.08 3.55
CA ASP A 129 -14.30 0.73 3.35
C ASP A 129 -14.18 2.26 3.33
N GLU A 130 -13.40 2.81 4.24
CA GLU A 130 -13.19 4.26 4.32
C GLU A 130 -12.39 4.78 3.12
N LEU A 131 -11.31 4.07 2.74
CA LEU A 131 -10.46 4.49 1.61
C LEU A 131 -11.21 4.37 0.28
N GLN A 132 -11.99 3.31 0.09
CA GLN A 132 -12.87 3.17 -1.08
C GLN A 132 -13.86 4.35 -1.15
N TYR A 133 -14.53 4.67 -0.06
CA TYR A 133 -15.46 5.80 0.00
C TYR A 133 -14.80 7.13 -0.37
N ARG A 134 -13.61 7.42 0.20
CA ARG A 134 -12.85 8.65 -0.09
C ARG A 134 -12.48 8.77 -1.58
N ILE A 135 -12.03 7.67 -2.17
CA ILE A 135 -11.67 7.61 -3.61
C ILE A 135 -12.89 7.78 -4.49
N GLU A 136 -13.99 7.09 -4.20
CA GLU A 136 -15.23 7.22 -4.97
C GLU A 136 -15.80 8.63 -4.94
N ASP A 137 -15.70 9.32 -3.79
CA ASP A 137 -16.13 10.70 -3.65
C ASP A 137 -15.23 11.66 -4.44
N ASP A 138 -13.91 11.46 -4.42
CA ASP A 138 -12.97 12.22 -5.24
C ASP A 138 -13.24 12.02 -6.73
N LEU A 139 -13.46 10.78 -7.17
CA LEU A 139 -13.78 10.47 -8.57
C LEU A 139 -15.09 11.14 -9.05
N LYS A 140 -16.13 11.23 -8.21
CA LYS A 140 -17.37 11.97 -8.54
C LYS A 140 -17.12 13.45 -8.78
N ARG A 141 -16.06 13.99 -8.20
CA ARG A 141 -15.62 15.39 -8.35
C ARG A 141 -14.52 15.57 -9.41
N ASN A 142 -14.17 14.50 -10.15
CA ASN A 142 -13.04 14.44 -11.09
C ASN A 142 -11.69 14.79 -10.43
N VAL A 143 -11.51 14.38 -9.18
CA VAL A 143 -10.26 14.52 -8.44
C VAL A 143 -9.55 13.18 -8.42
N ILE A 144 -8.26 13.19 -8.72
CA ILE A 144 -7.36 12.03 -8.62
C ILE A 144 -6.18 12.45 -7.76
N ALA A 145 -5.95 11.74 -6.67
CA ALA A 145 -4.85 11.99 -5.76
C ALA A 145 -3.49 11.76 -6.45
N LEU A 146 -2.46 12.48 -6.02
CA LEU A 146 -1.12 12.50 -6.61
C LEU A 146 -0.53 11.09 -6.84
N TRP A 147 -0.62 10.24 -5.82
CA TRP A 147 -0.17 8.84 -5.85
C TRP A 147 -1.35 7.88 -5.67
N HIS A 148 -2.49 8.23 -6.24
CA HIS A 148 -3.69 7.41 -6.33
C HIS A 148 -4.11 6.84 -4.95
N ASP A 149 -4.25 5.51 -4.85
CA ASP A 149 -4.60 4.80 -3.62
C ASP A 149 -3.56 4.96 -2.50
N GLU A 150 -2.28 5.07 -2.84
CA GLU A 150 -1.19 5.27 -1.87
C GLU A 150 -1.33 6.61 -1.12
N SER A 151 -1.77 7.69 -1.80
CA SER A 151 -2.04 8.97 -1.15
C SER A 151 -3.14 8.86 -0.09
N HIS A 152 -4.21 8.14 -0.40
CA HIS A 152 -5.31 7.89 0.53
C HIS A 152 -4.88 7.02 1.72
N LEU A 153 -4.07 5.97 1.45
CA LEU A 153 -3.49 5.12 2.49
C LEU A 153 -2.61 5.92 3.44
N ASN A 154 -1.74 6.78 2.90
CA ASN A 154 -0.89 7.65 3.69
C ASN A 154 -1.69 8.56 4.61
N LYS A 155 -2.72 9.22 4.08
CA LYS A 155 -3.59 10.05 4.92
C LYS A 155 -4.21 9.26 6.06
N TYR A 156 -4.75 8.08 5.78
CA TYR A 156 -5.37 7.23 6.80
C TYR A 156 -4.38 6.89 7.92
N PHE A 157 -3.17 6.47 7.57
CA PHE A 157 -2.15 6.09 8.53
C PHE A 157 -1.66 7.28 9.37
N ILE A 158 -1.51 8.44 8.74
CA ILE A 158 -1.08 9.67 9.42
C ILE A 158 -2.16 10.21 10.37
N GLU A 159 -3.43 10.07 10.01
CA GLU A 159 -4.56 10.44 10.87
C GLU A 159 -4.78 9.47 12.04
N ASN A 160 -4.26 8.22 11.92
CA ASN A 160 -4.46 7.14 12.90
C ASN A 160 -3.13 6.52 13.37
N PRO A 161 -2.15 7.30 13.86
CA PRO A 161 -0.79 6.80 14.16
C PRO A 161 -0.76 5.75 15.29
N ASP A 162 -1.74 5.77 16.17
CA ASP A 162 -1.86 4.80 17.26
C ASP A 162 -2.29 3.41 16.78
N LEU A 163 -2.92 3.33 15.62
CA LEU A 163 -3.38 2.08 15.03
C LEU A 163 -2.31 1.41 14.15
N VAL A 164 -1.25 2.12 13.75
CA VAL A 164 -0.33 1.66 12.70
C VAL A 164 1.06 1.34 13.26
N HIS A 165 1.51 0.12 13.07
CA HIS A 165 2.91 -0.25 13.22
C HIS A 165 3.66 0.09 11.92
N THR A 166 4.83 0.73 12.04
CA THR A 166 5.65 1.10 10.88
C THR A 166 6.83 0.14 10.76
N TYR A 167 6.84 -0.65 9.68
CA TYR A 167 8.01 -1.43 9.30
C TYR A 167 9.02 -0.57 8.54
N GLY A 168 10.28 -1.00 8.58
CA GLY A 168 11.35 -0.38 7.82
C GLY A 168 11.26 -0.66 6.31
N PRO A 169 12.08 0.01 5.49
CA PRO A 169 12.05 -0.08 4.03
C PRO A 169 12.55 -1.43 3.49
N GLU A 170 13.12 -2.31 4.33
CA GLU A 170 13.55 -3.66 3.98
C GLU A 170 12.39 -4.55 3.48
N TYR A 171 11.15 -4.22 3.83
CA TYR A 171 9.94 -4.89 3.33
C TYR A 171 9.38 -4.29 2.03
N ALA A 172 10.02 -3.25 1.51
CA ALA A 172 9.64 -2.59 0.25
C ALA A 172 10.89 -2.22 -0.57
N TYR A 173 11.89 -3.11 -0.58
CA TYR A 173 13.19 -2.87 -1.20
C TYR A 173 13.03 -2.67 -2.72
N PRO A 174 13.44 -1.52 -3.29
CA PRO A 174 13.28 -1.25 -4.70
C PRO A 174 14.46 -1.79 -5.51
N GLU A 175 14.24 -2.79 -6.34
CA GLU A 175 15.30 -3.33 -7.20
C GLU A 175 15.94 -2.24 -8.08
N LEU A 176 15.12 -1.32 -8.59
CA LEU A 176 15.58 -0.20 -9.44
C LEU A 176 16.63 0.69 -8.75
N PHE A 177 16.57 0.81 -7.43
CA PHE A 177 17.44 1.69 -6.63
C PHE A 177 18.37 0.93 -5.69
N LYS A 178 18.61 -0.36 -5.96
CA LYS A 178 19.40 -1.25 -5.10
C LYS A 178 20.76 -0.68 -4.70
N ASP A 179 21.45 -0.01 -5.61
CA ASP A 179 22.79 0.56 -5.38
C ASP A 179 22.78 1.75 -4.40
N GLN A 180 21.60 2.28 -4.08
CA GLN A 180 21.41 3.40 -3.16
C GLN A 180 20.87 2.93 -1.80
N CYS A 181 20.45 1.67 -1.69
CA CYS A 181 19.95 1.10 -0.46
C CYS A 181 21.11 0.64 0.45
N THR A 182 21.03 1.03 1.72
CA THR A 182 22.04 0.70 2.75
C THR A 182 21.54 -0.35 3.74
N PHE A 183 20.42 -1.00 3.43
CA PHE A 183 19.77 -2.02 4.26
C PHE A 183 19.57 -3.30 3.44
N GLU A 184 19.56 -4.44 4.12
CA GLU A 184 19.34 -5.74 3.50
C GLU A 184 17.85 -5.95 3.22
N PRO A 185 17.47 -6.48 2.05
CA PRO A 185 16.07 -6.70 1.69
C PRO A 185 15.48 -7.92 2.41
N LYS A 186 14.20 -7.81 2.79
CA LYS A 186 13.33 -8.96 3.11
C LYS A 186 12.34 -9.23 1.99
N ILE A 187 11.82 -8.16 1.38
CA ILE A 187 10.95 -8.23 0.20
C ILE A 187 11.48 -7.24 -0.83
N ILE A 188 11.77 -7.74 -2.04
CA ILE A 188 12.20 -6.93 -3.18
C ILE A 188 10.98 -6.66 -4.07
N HIS A 189 10.78 -5.41 -4.45
CA HIS A 189 9.88 -5.02 -5.52
C HIS A 189 10.67 -4.93 -6.82
N LEU A 190 10.34 -5.83 -7.76
CA LEU A 190 11.03 -6.00 -9.01
C LEU A 190 10.85 -4.77 -9.91
N ALA A 191 11.90 -4.42 -10.64
CA ALA A 191 11.83 -3.35 -11.64
C ALA A 191 10.87 -3.77 -12.77
N LYS A 192 9.90 -2.90 -13.08
CA LYS A 192 8.97 -3.13 -14.20
C LYS A 192 9.66 -2.80 -15.51
N ASP A 193 9.57 -3.72 -16.47
CA ASP A 193 9.89 -3.40 -17.85
C ASP A 193 8.73 -2.59 -18.44
N ASN A 194 8.97 -1.29 -18.62
CA ASN A 194 8.01 -0.37 -19.22
C ASN A 194 8.28 -0.16 -20.73
N SER A 195 9.06 -1.06 -21.37
CA SER A 195 9.36 -0.98 -22.82
C SER A 195 8.20 -1.47 -23.69
#